data_70b2f5927bd0ca793c2d7941ae1d26f6
#
_entry.id   70b2f5927bd0ca793c2d7941ae1d26f6
#
_cell.length_a   1.000
_cell.length_b   1.000
_cell.length_c   1.000
_cell.angle_alpha   90.00
_cell.angle_beta   90.00
_cell.angle_gamma   90.00
#
_symmetry.space_group_name_H-M   'P 1'
#
loop_
_entity.id
_entity.type
_entity.pdbx_description
1 polymer ?
#
loop_
_entity_poly.entity_id
_entity_poly.type
_entity_poly.pdbx_seq_one_letter_code
_entity_poly.pdbx_strand_id
1 'polypeptide(L)'
;GVPIEDFVELHKDSIRELPNITPNGLVLPKKQTMCSYNRILKDTSSIIDFLGLGNTLESVHFPINVRLRHGTPKDSTLSRPYSSTKWHSDIWAGESAHNVMLHIPLFGNFRDNGVLVASSQDGFFPNFVKHLDDYDEGKSLTENTKPRPMRMNVGEIYMLDSFLLHKSQIGDEGFRAILSFPVVPKMKLDSDIYHNPERDKNYLNANEWMKIGK
;
A
#
# COMPACT_ATOMS: atom_id res chain seq x y z
N GLY A 1 16.89 -6.47 24.14
CA GLY A 1 15.87 -7.01 23.24
C GLY A 1 16.51 -7.53 21.97
N VAL A 2 15.87 -8.45 21.30
CA VAL A 2 16.30 -8.92 19.98
C VAL A 2 15.91 -7.85 18.95
N PRO A 3 16.78 -7.50 17.99
CA PRO A 3 16.41 -6.65 16.88
C PRO A 3 15.15 -7.19 16.15
N ILE A 4 14.33 -6.30 15.62
CA ILE A 4 13.06 -6.71 15.00
C ILE A 4 13.29 -7.60 13.78
N GLU A 5 14.38 -7.35 13.04
CA GLU A 5 14.78 -8.12 11.87
C GLU A 5 15.10 -9.57 12.26
N ASP A 6 15.86 -9.75 13.32
CA ASP A 6 16.24 -11.09 13.82
C ASP A 6 15.00 -11.82 14.36
N PHE A 7 14.11 -11.11 15.07
CA PHE A 7 12.84 -11.67 15.54
C PHE A 7 11.97 -12.16 14.37
N VAL A 8 11.86 -11.35 13.34
CA VAL A 8 11.06 -11.69 12.16
C VAL A 8 11.64 -12.88 11.42
N GLU A 9 12.95 -12.95 11.24
CA GLU A 9 13.61 -14.08 10.57
C GLU A 9 13.43 -15.38 11.36
N LEU A 10 13.56 -15.33 12.69
CA LEU A 10 13.33 -16.49 13.56
C LEU A 10 11.88 -17.00 13.51
N HIS A 11 10.91 -16.11 13.29
CA HIS A 11 9.49 -16.43 13.36
C HIS A 11 8.77 -16.40 12.00
N LYS A 12 9.51 -16.33 10.90
CA LYS A 12 8.94 -16.18 9.55
C LYS A 12 7.89 -17.21 9.20
N ASP A 13 8.10 -18.46 9.56
CA ASP A 13 7.15 -19.55 9.25
C ASP A 13 5.87 -19.43 10.07
N SER A 14 6.00 -19.09 11.37
CA SER A 14 4.83 -18.82 12.22
C SER A 14 4.03 -17.61 11.72
N ILE A 15 4.72 -16.57 11.22
CA ILE A 15 4.08 -15.38 10.64
C ILE A 15 3.31 -15.74 9.37
N ARG A 16 3.81 -16.68 8.55
CA ARG A 16 3.15 -17.16 7.34
C ARG A 16 1.81 -17.83 7.62
N GLU A 17 1.68 -18.46 8.77
CA GLU A 17 0.48 -19.19 9.20
C GLU A 17 -0.55 -18.31 9.91
N LEU A 18 -0.26 -17.01 10.11
CA LEU A 18 -1.20 -16.10 10.77
C LEU A 18 -2.54 -16.04 10.04
N PRO A 19 -3.67 -16.21 10.75
CA PRO A 19 -5.00 -16.27 10.14
C PRO A 19 -5.46 -14.95 9.51
N ASN A 20 -4.68 -13.88 9.71
CA ASN A 20 -4.99 -12.54 9.19
C ASN A 20 -4.28 -12.21 7.87
N ILE A 21 -3.42 -13.09 7.37
CA ILE A 21 -2.69 -12.85 6.13
C ILE A 21 -3.53 -13.31 4.94
N THR A 22 -3.80 -12.38 4.04
CA THR A 22 -4.42 -12.65 2.75
C THR A 22 -3.36 -13.03 1.71
N PRO A 23 -3.75 -13.56 0.53
CA PRO A 23 -2.82 -13.81 -0.56
C PRO A 23 -2.01 -12.60 -1.02
N ASN A 24 -2.50 -11.37 -0.79
CA ASN A 24 -1.74 -10.13 -1.03
C ASN A 24 -0.88 -9.71 0.17
N GLY A 25 -0.76 -10.56 1.19
CA GLY A 25 0.00 -10.25 2.40
C GLY A 25 -0.66 -9.21 3.29
N LEU A 26 -1.95 -8.91 3.09
CA LEU A 26 -2.68 -7.94 3.89
C LEU A 26 -3.07 -8.56 5.22
N VAL A 27 -2.69 -7.93 6.33
CA VAL A 27 -3.14 -8.26 7.67
C VAL A 27 -4.42 -7.50 7.95
N LEU A 28 -5.51 -8.22 8.17
CA LEU A 28 -6.82 -7.64 8.47
C LEU A 28 -7.06 -7.62 9.99
N PRO A 29 -7.71 -6.57 10.52
CA PRO A 29 -8.11 -6.54 11.93
C PRO A 29 -9.13 -7.65 12.21
N LYS A 30 -8.88 -8.44 13.23
CA LYS A 30 -9.78 -9.49 13.73
C LYS A 30 -9.89 -9.39 15.24
N LYS A 31 -10.89 -10.07 15.81
CA LYS A 31 -11.14 -10.04 17.27
C LYS A 31 -9.86 -10.30 18.07
N GLN A 32 -9.05 -11.27 17.65
CA GLN A 32 -7.83 -11.68 18.36
C GLN A 32 -6.69 -10.65 18.23
N THR A 33 -6.66 -9.89 17.15
CA THR A 33 -5.60 -8.93 16.85
C THR A 33 -6.03 -7.47 17.02
N MET A 34 -7.27 -7.23 17.44
CA MET A 34 -7.85 -5.89 17.50
C MET A 34 -7.04 -4.93 18.38
N CYS A 35 -6.59 -5.37 19.55
CA CYS A 35 -5.79 -4.54 20.44
C CYS A 35 -4.46 -4.12 19.79
N SER A 36 -3.75 -5.06 19.18
CA SER A 36 -2.49 -4.77 18.48
C SER A 36 -2.71 -3.89 17.26
N TYR A 37 -3.79 -4.15 16.51
CA TYR A 37 -4.14 -3.35 15.34
C TYR A 37 -4.52 -1.91 15.71
N ASN A 38 -5.28 -1.71 16.77
CA ASN A 38 -5.62 -0.38 17.30
C ASN A 38 -4.36 0.37 17.77
N ARG A 39 -3.36 -0.34 18.31
CA ARG A 39 -2.07 0.25 18.66
C ARG A 39 -1.34 0.76 17.40
N ILE A 40 -1.32 -0.03 16.32
CA ILE A 40 -0.75 0.41 15.04
C ILE A 40 -1.48 1.66 14.51
N LEU A 41 -2.81 1.71 14.59
CA LEU A 41 -3.59 2.88 14.21
C LEU A 41 -3.19 4.11 15.03
N LYS A 42 -3.08 3.95 16.36
CA LYS A 42 -2.65 5.02 17.27
C LYS A 42 -1.27 5.53 16.92
N ASP A 43 -0.30 4.64 16.77
CA ASP A 43 1.09 4.99 16.48
C ASP A 43 1.19 5.68 15.10
N THR A 44 0.45 5.19 14.11
CA THR A 44 0.39 5.81 12.78
C THR A 44 -0.22 7.20 12.82
N SER A 45 -1.30 7.38 13.58
CA SER A 45 -1.91 8.70 13.79
C SER A 45 -0.93 9.68 14.42
N SER A 46 -0.17 9.22 15.42
CA SER A 46 0.86 10.04 16.08
C SER A 46 2.00 10.43 15.12
N ILE A 47 2.41 9.55 14.22
CA ILE A 47 3.41 9.84 13.19
C ILE A 47 2.88 10.93 12.23
N ILE A 48 1.66 10.78 11.74
CA ILE A 48 1.02 11.74 10.84
C ILE A 48 0.90 13.13 11.50
N ASP A 49 0.54 13.17 12.79
CA ASP A 49 0.45 14.41 13.57
C ASP A 49 1.82 15.05 13.75
N PHE A 50 2.81 14.28 14.17
CA PHE A 50 4.20 14.73 14.34
C PHE A 50 4.78 15.36 13.07
N LEU A 51 4.45 14.80 11.90
CA LEU A 51 4.87 15.33 10.60
C LEU A 51 4.07 16.55 10.13
N GLY A 52 3.07 16.99 10.89
CA GLY A 52 2.19 18.10 10.54
C GLY A 52 1.24 17.78 9.37
N LEU A 53 1.17 16.53 8.92
CA LEU A 53 0.34 16.12 7.78
C LEU A 53 -1.15 16.13 8.11
N GLY A 54 -1.55 15.95 9.37
CA GLY A 54 -2.96 15.95 9.79
C GLY A 54 -3.74 17.19 9.36
N ASN A 55 -3.08 18.34 9.30
CA ASN A 55 -3.70 19.59 8.87
C ASN A 55 -3.83 19.71 7.33
N THR A 56 -3.09 18.95 6.57
CA THR A 56 -3.07 18.97 5.10
C THR A 56 -3.97 17.90 4.47
N LEU A 57 -4.47 16.97 5.27
CA LEU A 57 -5.32 15.88 4.83
C LEU A 57 -6.80 16.21 5.05
N GLU A 58 -7.62 15.85 4.10
CA GLU A 58 -9.08 15.86 4.18
C GLU A 58 -9.59 14.57 4.84
N SER A 59 -9.12 13.44 4.35
CA SER A 59 -9.51 12.13 4.86
C SER A 59 -8.40 11.09 4.75
N VAL A 60 -8.53 10.02 5.52
CA VAL A 60 -7.59 8.90 5.60
C VAL A 60 -8.38 7.61 5.47
N HIS A 61 -7.87 6.68 4.68
CA HIS A 61 -8.46 5.36 4.51
C HIS A 61 -8.49 4.58 5.84
N PHE A 62 -9.58 3.89 6.09
CA PHE A 62 -9.79 3.05 7.25
C PHE A 62 -10.43 1.71 6.86
N PRO A 63 -9.88 0.60 7.33
CA PRO A 63 -8.66 0.44 8.12
C PRO A 63 -7.38 0.63 7.29
N ILE A 64 -6.27 1.02 7.92
CA ILE A 64 -4.98 1.07 7.25
C ILE A 64 -4.49 -0.34 6.91
N ASN A 65 -3.74 -0.46 5.82
CA ASN A 65 -3.24 -1.74 5.35
C ASN A 65 -1.86 -2.05 5.97
N VAL A 66 -1.80 -3.08 6.79
CA VAL A 66 -0.53 -3.69 7.22
C VAL A 66 -0.21 -4.81 6.23
N ARG A 67 0.85 -4.65 5.44
CA ARG A 67 1.25 -5.63 4.42
C ARG A 67 2.49 -6.38 4.84
N LEU A 68 2.35 -7.69 4.98
CA LEU A 68 3.46 -8.62 5.21
C LEU A 68 3.74 -9.39 3.91
N ARG A 69 4.97 -9.36 3.46
CA ARG A 69 5.41 -10.09 2.27
C ARG A 69 6.59 -10.98 2.60
N HIS A 70 6.54 -12.20 2.13
CA HIS A 70 7.59 -13.19 2.31
C HIS A 70 7.53 -14.26 1.21
N GLY A 71 8.69 -14.77 0.82
CA GLY A 71 8.85 -15.92 -0.06
C GLY A 71 8.28 -15.77 -1.47
N THR A 72 8.45 -16.80 -2.26
CA THR A 72 7.97 -16.88 -3.64
C THR A 72 6.44 -16.93 -3.68
N PRO A 73 5.79 -16.11 -4.53
CA PRO A 73 4.35 -16.16 -4.68
C PRO A 73 3.91 -17.53 -5.23
N LYS A 74 2.86 -18.09 -4.66
CA LYS A 74 2.24 -19.29 -5.23
C LYS A 74 1.54 -18.93 -6.54
N ASP A 75 1.48 -19.84 -7.49
CA ASP A 75 0.84 -19.63 -8.80
C ASP A 75 -0.60 -19.12 -8.69
N SER A 76 -1.34 -19.61 -7.70
CA SER A 76 -2.69 -19.12 -7.37
C SER A 76 -2.76 -17.63 -7.01
N THR A 77 -1.63 -17.03 -6.57
CA THR A 77 -1.55 -15.59 -6.28
C THR A 77 -1.32 -14.78 -7.56
N LEU A 78 -0.57 -15.31 -8.50
CA LEU A 78 -0.25 -14.66 -9.76
C LEU A 78 -1.47 -14.57 -10.70
N SER A 79 -2.34 -15.57 -10.66
CA SER A 79 -3.55 -15.64 -11.51
C SER A 79 -4.70 -14.74 -11.04
N ARG A 80 -4.59 -14.09 -9.89
CA ARG A 80 -5.69 -13.26 -9.38
C ARG A 80 -5.77 -11.93 -10.14
N PRO A 81 -6.99 -11.41 -10.42
CA PRO A 81 -7.20 -10.15 -11.10
C PRO A 81 -6.39 -9.00 -10.50
N TYR A 82 -6.48 -8.80 -9.20
CA TYR A 82 -5.81 -7.72 -8.45
C TYR A 82 -4.58 -8.22 -7.68
N SER A 83 -3.75 -9.04 -8.30
CA SER A 83 -2.49 -9.42 -7.66
C SER A 83 -1.52 -8.24 -7.65
N SER A 84 -1.03 -7.87 -6.47
CA SER A 84 -0.04 -6.78 -6.36
C SER A 84 1.33 -7.12 -6.96
N THR A 85 1.53 -8.34 -7.45
CA THR A 85 2.71 -8.74 -8.24
C THR A 85 2.57 -8.45 -9.73
N LYS A 86 1.35 -8.20 -10.20
CA LYS A 86 1.10 -7.64 -11.52
C LYS A 86 1.38 -6.14 -11.51
N TRP A 87 1.74 -5.59 -12.66
CA TRP A 87 1.79 -4.15 -12.84
C TRP A 87 0.41 -3.55 -12.66
N HIS A 88 0.30 -2.51 -11.86
CA HIS A 88 -0.95 -1.82 -11.63
C HIS A 88 -0.72 -0.37 -11.20
N SER A 89 -1.77 0.39 -11.34
CA SER A 89 -1.99 1.68 -10.71
C SER A 89 -3.09 1.51 -9.66
N ASP A 90 -3.05 2.25 -8.58
CA ASP A 90 -4.07 2.14 -7.53
C ASP A 90 -5.46 2.56 -8.03
N ILE A 91 -5.53 3.44 -9.04
CA ILE A 91 -6.78 3.78 -9.73
C ILE A 91 -7.43 2.55 -10.36
N TRP A 92 -6.66 1.62 -10.89
CA TRP A 92 -7.19 0.37 -11.46
C TRP A 92 -7.84 -0.51 -10.41
N ALA A 93 -7.42 -0.39 -9.15
CA ALA A 93 -8.08 -1.04 -8.02
C ALA A 93 -9.30 -0.26 -7.51
N GLY A 94 -9.64 0.86 -8.16
CA GLY A 94 -10.79 1.68 -7.83
C GLY A 94 -10.48 2.84 -6.88
N GLU A 95 -9.22 3.17 -6.59
CA GLU A 95 -8.89 4.38 -5.86
C GLU A 95 -9.16 5.63 -6.71
N SER A 96 -9.54 6.73 -6.06
CA SER A 96 -9.74 8.01 -6.75
C SER A 96 -8.40 8.63 -7.14
N ALA A 97 -8.39 9.39 -8.22
CA ALA A 97 -7.22 10.08 -8.72
C ALA A 97 -6.65 11.15 -7.76
N HIS A 98 -7.46 11.60 -6.83
CA HIS A 98 -7.07 12.57 -5.79
C HIS A 98 -6.28 11.94 -4.64
N ASN A 99 -6.24 10.61 -4.58
CA ASN A 99 -5.62 9.90 -3.49
C ASN A 99 -4.10 9.87 -3.65
N VAL A 100 -3.42 9.97 -2.53
CA VAL A 100 -1.98 9.74 -2.41
C VAL A 100 -1.77 8.53 -1.54
N MET A 101 -1.05 7.53 -2.05
CA MET A 101 -0.73 6.34 -1.29
C MET A 101 0.49 6.61 -0.39
N LEU A 102 0.32 6.41 0.91
CA LEU A 102 1.42 6.45 1.86
C LEU A 102 1.98 5.05 2.07
N HIS A 103 3.29 4.90 1.92
CA HIS A 103 4.03 3.69 2.24
C HIS A 103 5.04 3.98 3.35
N ILE A 104 4.92 3.29 4.47
CA ILE A 104 5.81 3.41 5.63
C ILE A 104 6.49 2.06 5.84
N PRO A 105 7.76 1.90 5.43
CA PRO A 105 8.53 0.70 5.70
C PRO A 105 8.73 0.49 7.19
N LEU A 106 8.37 -0.68 7.71
CA LEU A 106 8.51 -1.01 9.12
C LEU A 106 9.77 -1.81 9.40
N PHE A 107 9.96 -2.90 8.65
CA PHE A 107 11.15 -3.77 8.77
C PHE A 107 11.22 -4.74 7.60
N GLY A 108 12.40 -5.35 7.41
CA GLY A 108 12.65 -6.42 6.47
C GLY A 108 13.53 -6.05 5.28
N ASN A 109 13.66 -6.97 4.34
CA ASN A 109 14.50 -6.83 3.16
C ASN A 109 13.72 -6.14 2.02
N PHE A 110 13.87 -4.84 1.89
CA PHE A 110 13.25 -4.04 0.82
C PHE A 110 14.01 -4.08 -0.50
N ARG A 111 15.24 -4.58 -0.50
CA ARG A 111 16.02 -4.72 -1.74
C ARG A 111 15.44 -5.81 -2.64
N ASP A 112 15.14 -6.96 -2.07
CA ASP A 112 14.68 -8.14 -2.81
C ASP A 112 13.15 -8.27 -2.80
N ASN A 113 12.50 -7.73 -1.76
CA ASN A 113 11.05 -7.73 -1.59
C ASN A 113 10.46 -6.32 -1.66
N GLY A 114 11.01 -5.46 -2.50
CA GLY A 114 10.63 -4.06 -2.61
C GLY A 114 9.38 -3.77 -3.44
N VAL A 115 9.33 -2.56 -3.93
CA VAL A 115 8.37 -2.10 -4.93
C VAL A 115 9.14 -1.75 -6.19
N LEU A 116 8.69 -2.26 -7.33
CA LEU A 116 9.16 -1.82 -8.63
C LEU A 116 8.20 -0.76 -9.15
N VAL A 117 8.74 0.30 -9.70
CA VAL A 117 7.98 1.35 -10.38
C VAL A 117 8.32 1.35 -11.86
N ALA A 118 7.33 1.66 -12.68
CA ALA A 118 7.50 1.89 -14.10
C ALA A 118 7.54 3.40 -14.34
N SER A 119 8.62 3.91 -14.93
CA SER A 119 8.58 5.26 -15.47
C SER A 119 7.76 5.22 -16.75
N SER A 120 6.60 5.88 -16.79
CA SER A 120 5.95 6.15 -18.07
C SER A 120 6.86 7.10 -18.84
N GLN A 121 7.28 6.70 -20.04
CA GLN A 121 8.06 7.58 -20.90
C GLN A 121 7.18 8.63 -21.58
N ASP A 122 5.88 8.36 -21.67
CA ASP A 122 4.96 9.10 -22.51
C ASP A 122 3.85 9.85 -21.74
N GLY A 123 3.98 9.99 -20.42
CA GLY A 123 3.07 10.81 -19.64
C GLY A 123 1.77 10.08 -19.24
N PHE A 124 0.75 10.86 -19.05
CA PHE A 124 -0.56 10.47 -18.59
C PHE A 124 -1.38 9.71 -19.67
N PHE A 125 -1.97 8.58 -19.29
CA PHE A 125 -2.81 7.76 -20.18
C PHE A 125 -4.30 7.88 -19.82
N PRO A 126 -5.03 8.85 -20.36
CA PRO A 126 -6.41 9.14 -19.95
C PRO A 126 -7.35 7.94 -20.06
N ASN A 127 -7.15 7.08 -21.04
CA ASN A 127 -8.00 5.90 -21.26
C ASN A 127 -7.88 4.83 -20.16
N PHE A 128 -6.87 4.93 -19.30
CA PHE A 128 -6.61 4.02 -18.19
C PHE A 128 -6.82 4.68 -16.82
N VAL A 129 -7.40 5.87 -16.79
CA VAL A 129 -7.81 6.54 -15.57
C VAL A 129 -9.21 6.08 -15.19
N LYS A 130 -9.30 4.82 -14.79
CA LYS A 130 -10.55 4.16 -14.43
C LYS A 130 -10.30 2.89 -13.64
N HIS A 131 -11.32 2.40 -12.98
CA HIS A 131 -11.33 1.06 -12.44
C HIS A 131 -11.25 0.00 -13.56
N LEU A 132 -10.44 -1.02 -13.38
CA LEU A 132 -10.33 -2.19 -14.26
C LEU A 132 -10.82 -3.43 -13.51
N ASP A 133 -11.34 -4.39 -14.24
CA ASP A 133 -11.78 -5.68 -13.66
C ASP A 133 -10.59 -6.63 -13.41
N ASP A 134 -9.51 -6.47 -14.17
CA ASP A 134 -8.24 -7.16 -14.00
C ASP A 134 -7.08 -6.23 -14.36
N TYR A 135 -5.99 -6.29 -13.61
CA TYR A 135 -4.76 -5.54 -13.92
C TYR A 135 -4.14 -5.90 -15.27
N ASP A 136 -4.41 -7.10 -15.78
CA ASP A 136 -3.91 -7.52 -17.11
C ASP A 136 -4.53 -6.71 -18.26
N GLU A 137 -5.68 -6.05 -18.05
CA GLU A 137 -6.23 -5.12 -19.05
C GLU A 137 -5.29 -3.92 -19.31
N GLY A 138 -4.52 -3.50 -18.32
CA GLY A 138 -3.53 -2.43 -18.45
C GLY A 138 -2.14 -2.91 -18.88
N LYS A 139 -1.96 -4.19 -19.20
CA LYS A 139 -0.66 -4.79 -19.50
C LYS A 139 0.08 -4.09 -20.65
N SER A 140 -0.63 -3.67 -21.68
CA SER A 140 -0.05 -2.96 -22.82
C SER A 140 0.72 -1.69 -22.45
N LEU A 141 0.35 -1.02 -21.36
CA LEU A 141 1.07 0.17 -20.87
C LEU A 141 2.44 -0.17 -20.27
N THR A 142 2.65 -1.41 -19.90
CA THR A 142 3.83 -1.84 -19.15
C THR A 142 4.78 -2.73 -19.96
N GLU A 143 4.38 -3.17 -21.16
CA GLU A 143 5.17 -4.09 -21.98
C GLU A 143 6.55 -3.53 -22.37
N ASN A 144 6.65 -2.22 -22.57
CA ASN A 144 7.87 -1.54 -22.96
C ASN A 144 8.53 -0.75 -21.81
N THR A 145 8.00 -0.85 -20.60
CA THR A 145 8.54 -0.10 -19.46
C THR A 145 9.72 -0.84 -18.82
N LYS A 146 10.78 -0.09 -18.48
CA LYS A 146 11.89 -0.63 -17.69
C LYS A 146 11.55 -0.51 -16.21
N PRO A 147 11.41 -1.63 -15.48
CA PRO A 147 11.17 -1.58 -14.05
C PRO A 147 12.35 -0.94 -13.32
N ARG A 148 12.07 -0.05 -12.38
CA ARG A 148 13.06 0.54 -11.49
C ARG A 148 12.72 0.18 -10.04
N PRO A 149 13.67 -0.36 -9.27
CA PRO A 149 13.43 -0.60 -7.85
C PRO A 149 13.26 0.74 -7.12
N MET A 150 12.21 0.84 -6.33
CA MET A 150 12.06 1.93 -5.37
C MET A 150 12.96 1.61 -4.18
N ARG A 151 13.94 2.45 -3.93
CA ARG A 151 14.78 2.34 -2.74
C ARG A 151 13.97 2.80 -1.53
N MET A 152 13.68 1.88 -0.64
CA MET A 152 12.88 2.12 0.56
C MET A 152 13.72 1.83 1.81
N ASN A 153 13.72 2.77 2.74
CA ASN A 153 14.42 2.64 4.02
C ASN A 153 13.41 2.72 5.18
N VAL A 154 13.69 1.98 6.24
CA VAL A 154 12.95 2.11 7.49
C VAL A 154 13.18 3.51 8.07
N GLY A 155 12.12 4.12 8.58
CA GLY A 155 12.15 5.49 9.10
C GLY A 155 11.83 6.57 8.07
N GLU A 156 11.55 6.20 6.84
CA GLU A 156 11.10 7.12 5.78
C GLU A 156 9.63 6.88 5.44
N ILE A 157 8.96 7.90 4.91
CA ILE A 157 7.60 7.81 4.36
C ILE A 157 7.67 8.12 2.88
N TYR A 158 7.09 7.24 2.10
CA TYR A 158 6.99 7.38 0.64
C TYR A 158 5.57 7.74 0.28
N MET A 159 5.43 8.81 -0.50
CA MET A 159 4.17 9.25 -1.07
C MET A 159 4.14 8.88 -2.54
N LEU A 160 3.18 8.08 -2.93
CA LEU A 160 3.01 7.64 -4.31
C LEU A 160 1.73 8.21 -4.86
N ASP A 161 1.84 8.75 -6.06
CA ASP A 161 0.68 9.10 -6.85
C ASP A 161 -0.13 7.85 -7.19
N SER A 162 -1.47 7.94 -7.11
CA SER A 162 -2.35 6.82 -7.46
C SER A 162 -2.29 6.39 -8.93
N PHE A 163 -1.74 7.23 -9.81
CA PHE A 163 -1.46 6.87 -11.21
C PHE A 163 -0.16 6.08 -11.40
N LEU A 164 0.74 6.11 -10.43
CA LEU A 164 2.05 5.49 -10.56
C LEU A 164 1.91 3.99 -10.84
N LEU A 165 2.40 3.55 -12.01
CA LEU A 165 2.49 2.14 -12.33
C LEU A 165 3.56 1.48 -11.46
N HIS A 166 3.12 0.49 -10.69
CA HIS A 166 4.02 -0.20 -9.77
C HIS A 166 3.61 -1.66 -9.58
N LYS A 167 4.49 -2.44 -8.99
CA LYS A 167 4.20 -3.80 -8.54
C LYS A 167 5.06 -4.19 -7.36
N SER A 168 4.62 -5.16 -6.57
CA SER A 168 5.46 -5.80 -5.58
C SER A 168 6.53 -6.66 -6.25
N GLN A 169 7.78 -6.45 -5.88
CA GLN A 169 8.85 -7.40 -6.10
C GLN A 169 8.82 -8.40 -4.95
N ILE A 170 8.99 -9.68 -5.27
CA ILE A 170 9.08 -10.75 -4.30
C ILE A 170 10.33 -11.54 -4.63
N GLY A 171 11.30 -11.52 -3.72
CA GLY A 171 12.48 -12.37 -3.78
C GLY A 171 12.17 -13.78 -3.29
N ASP A 172 13.05 -14.70 -3.60
CA ASP A 172 12.91 -16.12 -3.18
C ASP A 172 12.99 -16.29 -1.67
N GLU A 173 13.72 -15.40 -1.02
CA GLU A 173 13.91 -15.38 0.42
C GLU A 173 13.66 -13.98 0.97
N GLY A 174 13.43 -13.93 2.27
CA GLY A 174 13.26 -12.68 2.99
C GLY A 174 11.81 -12.36 3.31
N PHE A 175 11.67 -11.28 4.03
CA PHE A 175 10.42 -10.81 4.58
C PHE A 175 10.42 -9.29 4.59
N ARG A 176 9.26 -8.67 4.39
CA ARG A 176 9.08 -7.24 4.62
C ARG A 176 7.72 -6.92 5.22
N ALA A 177 7.67 -5.86 6.01
CA ALA A 177 6.43 -5.26 6.48
C ALA A 177 6.37 -3.78 6.10
N ILE A 178 5.22 -3.37 5.57
CA ILE A 178 4.92 -1.98 5.19
C ILE A 178 3.53 -1.64 5.70
N LEU A 179 3.37 -0.44 6.27
CA LEU A 179 2.05 0.21 6.32
C LEU A 179 1.80 0.85 4.96
N SER A 180 0.63 0.60 4.39
CA SER A 180 0.25 1.12 3.08
C SER A 180 -1.21 1.52 3.12
N PHE A 181 -1.51 2.80 2.94
CA PHE A 181 -2.88 3.30 2.97
C PHE A 181 -2.99 4.60 2.18
N PRO A 182 -4.09 4.80 1.46
CA PRO A 182 -4.35 6.04 0.76
C PRO A 182 -4.86 7.13 1.72
N VAL A 183 -4.50 8.36 1.39
CA VAL A 183 -4.98 9.58 2.02
C VAL A 183 -5.49 10.54 0.95
N VAL A 184 -6.43 11.41 1.31
CA VAL A 184 -6.93 12.48 0.45
C VAL A 184 -6.36 13.80 0.95
N PRO A 185 -5.52 14.49 0.17
CA PRO A 185 -5.07 15.84 0.50
C PRO A 185 -6.20 16.86 0.40
N LYS A 186 -6.14 17.95 1.16
CA LYS A 186 -7.07 19.09 1.05
C LYS A 186 -6.92 19.91 -0.24
N MET A 187 -6.06 19.48 -1.15
CA MET A 187 -5.90 20.16 -2.43
C MET A 187 -7.13 19.96 -3.30
N LYS A 188 -7.64 21.05 -3.85
CA LYS A 188 -8.64 20.96 -4.92
C LYS A 188 -7.89 20.60 -6.20
N LEU A 189 -8.08 19.39 -6.66
CA LEU A 189 -7.72 18.98 -8.01
C LEU A 189 -8.90 19.29 -8.96
N ASP A 190 -8.61 19.39 -10.26
CA ASP A 190 -9.65 19.63 -11.28
C ASP A 190 -10.77 18.58 -11.17
N SER A 191 -12.01 19.03 -11.23
CA SER A 191 -13.20 18.19 -11.05
C SER A 191 -13.37 17.08 -12.09
N ASP A 192 -12.63 17.14 -13.19
CA ASP A 192 -12.74 16.19 -14.30
C ASP A 192 -11.88 14.94 -14.16
N ILE A 193 -11.11 14.83 -13.07
CA ILE A 193 -10.30 13.67 -12.79
C ILE A 193 -11.15 12.57 -12.15
N TYR A 194 -10.88 11.33 -12.51
CA TYR A 194 -11.58 10.14 -12.02
C TYR A 194 -11.77 10.15 -10.50
N HIS A 195 -13.02 10.07 -10.08
CA HIS A 195 -13.44 9.95 -8.68
C HIS A 195 -14.34 8.72 -8.54
N ASN A 196 -14.09 7.94 -7.49
CA ASN A 196 -14.88 6.74 -7.19
C ASN A 196 -15.61 6.90 -5.85
N PRO A 197 -16.89 7.31 -5.85
CA PRO A 197 -17.65 7.57 -4.63
C PRO A 197 -17.88 6.30 -3.77
N GLU A 198 -17.82 5.12 -4.35
CA GLU A 198 -17.97 3.88 -3.58
C GLU A 198 -16.79 3.66 -2.61
N ARG A 199 -15.62 4.21 -2.95
CA ARG A 199 -14.43 4.16 -2.08
C ARG A 199 -14.50 5.13 -0.91
N ASP A 200 -15.24 6.22 -1.03
CA ASP A 200 -15.36 7.24 0.03
C ASP A 200 -15.87 6.65 1.35
N LYS A 201 -16.67 5.59 1.28
CA LYS A 201 -17.17 4.84 2.45
C LYS A 201 -16.04 4.24 3.33
N ASN A 202 -14.87 4.08 2.76
CA ASN A 202 -13.69 3.53 3.44
C ASN A 202 -12.78 4.63 4.02
N TYR A 203 -13.21 5.89 3.95
CA TYR A 203 -12.40 7.01 4.42
C TYR A 203 -13.05 7.68 5.62
N LEU A 204 -12.24 7.99 6.62
CA LEU A 204 -12.62 8.82 7.75
C LEU A 204 -12.08 10.23 7.56
N ASN A 205 -12.86 11.24 8.00
CA ASN A 205 -12.34 12.60 8.10
C ASN A 205 -11.01 12.61 8.88
N ALA A 206 -10.02 13.33 8.40
CA ALA A 206 -8.70 13.34 9.01
C ALA A 206 -8.73 13.76 10.49
N ASN A 207 -9.58 14.71 10.87
CA ASN A 207 -9.70 15.13 12.27
C ASN A 207 -10.30 14.03 13.17
N GLU A 208 -11.21 13.20 12.63
CA GLU A 208 -11.77 12.05 13.35
C GLU A 208 -10.73 10.94 13.47
N TRP A 209 -10.03 10.67 12.37
CA TRP A 209 -8.97 9.67 12.33
C TRP A 209 -7.84 10.02 13.31
N MET A 210 -7.45 11.30 13.39
CA MET A 210 -6.43 11.78 14.33
C MET A 210 -6.83 11.63 15.80
N LYS A 211 -8.14 11.58 16.11
CA LYS A 211 -8.64 11.33 17.47
C LYS A 211 -8.46 9.87 17.91
N ILE A 212 -8.38 8.93 16.98
CA ILE A 212 -8.13 7.51 17.29
C ILE A 212 -6.75 7.34 17.96
N GLY A 213 -5.80 8.22 17.66
CA GLY A 213 -4.47 8.26 18.21
C GLY A 213 -4.35 8.88 19.61
N LYS A 214 -5.33 9.60 20.05
CA LYS A 214 -5.34 10.30 21.34
C LYS A 214 -6.08 9.50 22.39
#